data_f51ab0e8859c20e1123c9cd9bbe203a5
#
_entry.id   f51ab0e8859c20e1123c9cd9bbe203a5
#
_cell.length_a   1.000
_cell.length_b   1.000
_cell.length_c   1.000
_cell.angle_alpha   90.00
_cell.angle_beta   90.00
_cell.angle_gamma   90.00
#
_symmetry.space_group_name_H-M   'P 1'
#
loop_
_entity.id
_entity.type
_entity.pdbx_description
1 polymer ?
#
loop_
_entity_poly.entity_id
_entity_poly.type
_entity_poly.pdbx_seq_one_letter_code
_entity_poly.pdbx_strand_id
1 'polypeptide(L)'
;MTQPLARLQRILGYQFQSESWLQLALTHRSVSGKRNNERLEFLGDGLLNFVIADCLYQQFPDENEGRLSRLRATLVREESLVIIAHEWKLSEFLIMGSGELKSGGYRRDSTLADAVEAIIGAMHLDGVAMPDMQAHIRRWYGERLLRIEATDALKDAKSRLQEFLQGRKLALPTYELVSVTGEAHEQHFQVRCLLAASAVTGNKNIITEGEGVTRRVAEQQAAAAA
;
A
#
# COMPACT_ATOMS: atom_id res chain seq x y z
N MET A 1 -24.65 -11.62 -20.99
CA MET A 1 -24.06 -11.42 -19.63
C MET A 1 -24.25 -12.67 -18.79
N THR A 2 -23.18 -13.28 -18.30
CA THR A 2 -23.30 -14.29 -17.28
C THR A 2 -23.63 -13.63 -15.95
N GLN A 3 -24.55 -14.20 -15.13
CA GLN A 3 -24.95 -13.61 -13.85
C GLN A 3 -23.78 -13.23 -12.92
N PRO A 4 -22.66 -14.01 -12.83
CA PRO A 4 -21.52 -13.63 -12.00
C PRO A 4 -20.84 -12.35 -12.46
N LEU A 5 -20.57 -12.15 -13.75
CA LEU A 5 -19.90 -10.95 -14.25
C LEU A 5 -20.74 -9.68 -14.07
N ALA A 6 -22.05 -9.77 -14.23
CA ALA A 6 -22.95 -8.65 -13.95
C ALA A 6 -22.92 -8.22 -12.46
N ARG A 7 -22.73 -9.20 -11.54
CA ARG A 7 -22.54 -8.89 -10.11
C ARG A 7 -21.22 -8.17 -9.86
N LEU A 8 -20.13 -8.65 -10.44
CA LEU A 8 -18.82 -8.00 -10.29
C LEU A 8 -18.83 -6.56 -10.84
N GLN A 9 -19.38 -6.35 -12.03
CA GLN A 9 -19.47 -5.01 -12.63
C GLN A 9 -20.24 -4.02 -11.74
N ARG A 10 -21.28 -4.46 -11.04
CA ARG A 10 -21.97 -3.63 -10.03
C ARG A 10 -21.09 -3.29 -8.83
N ILE A 11 -20.28 -4.22 -8.36
CA ILE A 11 -19.33 -4.00 -7.27
C ILE A 11 -18.24 -3.00 -7.71
N LEU A 12 -17.67 -3.18 -8.89
CA LEU A 12 -16.69 -2.28 -9.50
C LEU A 12 -17.30 -0.88 -9.74
N GLY A 13 -18.63 -0.81 -9.94
CA GLY A 13 -19.36 0.39 -10.35
C GLY A 13 -19.01 0.81 -11.77
N TYR A 14 -18.59 -0.14 -12.60
CA TYR A 14 -18.27 0.06 -14.00
C TYR A 14 -18.91 -1.04 -14.86
N GLN A 15 -19.54 -0.63 -15.95
CA GLN A 15 -20.13 -1.50 -16.93
C GLN A 15 -19.22 -1.57 -18.15
N PHE A 16 -18.60 -2.72 -18.39
CA PHE A 16 -17.73 -2.93 -19.55
C PHE A 16 -18.53 -2.87 -20.86
N GLN A 17 -18.00 -2.13 -21.83
CA GLN A 17 -18.51 -2.12 -23.20
C GLN A 17 -18.28 -3.49 -23.86
N SER A 18 -17.10 -4.09 -23.60
CA SER A 18 -16.79 -5.46 -24.00
C SER A 18 -16.46 -6.33 -22.78
N GLU A 19 -17.37 -7.24 -22.42
CA GLU A 19 -17.13 -8.19 -21.32
C GLU A 19 -15.87 -9.05 -21.50
N SER A 20 -15.37 -9.15 -22.73
CA SER A 20 -14.15 -9.93 -23.01
C SER A 20 -12.92 -9.37 -22.28
N TRP A 21 -12.85 -8.06 -22.02
CA TRP A 21 -11.80 -7.46 -21.24
C TRP A 21 -11.86 -7.90 -19.77
N LEU A 22 -13.04 -7.88 -19.18
CA LEU A 22 -13.23 -8.35 -17.80
C LEU A 22 -12.93 -9.84 -17.67
N GLN A 23 -13.41 -10.67 -18.63
CA GLN A 23 -13.08 -12.10 -18.63
C GLN A 23 -11.58 -12.34 -18.72
N LEU A 24 -10.87 -11.59 -19.58
CA LEU A 24 -9.41 -11.69 -19.70
C LEU A 24 -8.70 -11.29 -18.40
N ALA A 25 -9.13 -10.22 -17.75
CA ALA A 25 -8.59 -9.77 -16.47
C ALA A 25 -8.73 -10.81 -15.34
N LEU A 26 -9.81 -11.59 -15.39
CA LEU A 26 -10.09 -12.65 -14.42
C LEU A 26 -9.44 -14.00 -14.77
N THR A 27 -8.81 -14.11 -15.95
CA THR A 27 -8.25 -15.38 -16.44
C THR A 27 -6.80 -15.52 -16.01
N HIS A 28 -6.56 -16.43 -15.06
CA HIS A 28 -5.21 -16.75 -14.58
C HIS A 28 -4.40 -17.52 -15.63
N ARG A 29 -3.07 -17.36 -15.63
CA ARG A 29 -2.14 -18.05 -16.54
C ARG A 29 -2.24 -19.59 -16.54
N SER A 30 -2.78 -20.20 -15.50
CA SER A 30 -3.01 -21.64 -15.43
C SER A 30 -4.07 -22.13 -16.43
N VAL A 31 -4.89 -21.25 -17.00
CA VAL A 31 -5.86 -21.58 -18.05
C VAL A 31 -5.21 -21.57 -19.42
N SER A 32 -4.37 -20.56 -19.69
CA SER A 32 -3.66 -20.39 -20.94
C SER A 32 -2.39 -19.58 -20.78
N GLY A 33 -1.27 -20.11 -21.20
CA GLY A 33 0.03 -19.40 -21.19
C GLY A 33 0.12 -18.21 -22.16
N LYS A 34 -0.86 -18.06 -23.09
CA LYS A 34 -0.84 -16.97 -24.08
C LYS A 34 -1.96 -15.95 -23.88
N ARG A 35 -3.12 -16.38 -23.40
CA ARG A 35 -4.30 -15.52 -23.22
C ARG A 35 -4.72 -15.57 -21.76
N ASN A 36 -4.13 -14.70 -20.99
CA ASN A 36 -4.30 -14.57 -19.54
C ASN A 36 -4.21 -13.10 -19.12
N ASN A 37 -4.26 -12.83 -17.82
CA ASN A 37 -4.29 -11.48 -17.24
C ASN A 37 -2.93 -10.77 -17.14
N GLU A 38 -1.79 -11.46 -17.28
CA GLU A 38 -0.46 -10.90 -17.01
C GLU A 38 -0.17 -9.57 -17.75
N ARG A 39 -0.60 -9.45 -19.01
CA ARG A 39 -0.42 -8.20 -19.77
C ARG A 39 -1.33 -7.07 -19.31
N LEU A 40 -2.51 -7.40 -18.81
CA LEU A 40 -3.44 -6.42 -18.24
C LEU A 40 -2.97 -5.97 -16.85
N GLU A 41 -2.44 -6.88 -16.05
CA GLU A 41 -1.76 -6.63 -14.78
C GLU A 41 -0.63 -5.62 -14.97
N PHE A 42 0.31 -5.90 -15.89
CA PHE A 42 1.41 -4.97 -16.21
C PHE A 42 0.92 -3.55 -16.55
N LEU A 43 -0.14 -3.45 -17.36
CA LEU A 43 -0.72 -2.15 -17.74
C LEU A 43 -1.43 -1.49 -16.55
N GLY A 44 -2.16 -2.28 -15.78
CA GLY A 44 -2.92 -1.82 -14.62
C GLY A 44 -2.04 -1.34 -13.48
N ASP A 45 -0.91 -2.02 -13.21
CA ASP A 45 0.11 -1.56 -12.26
C ASP A 45 0.60 -0.15 -12.62
N GLY A 46 0.99 0.07 -13.88
CA GLY A 46 1.41 1.39 -14.34
C GLY A 46 0.35 2.48 -14.15
N LEU A 47 -0.91 2.17 -14.47
CA LEU A 47 -2.03 3.10 -14.30
C LEU A 47 -2.33 3.37 -12.83
N LEU A 48 -2.35 2.35 -12.00
CA LEU A 48 -2.56 2.46 -10.55
C LEU A 48 -1.47 3.33 -9.91
N ASN A 49 -0.21 3.06 -10.22
CA ASN A 49 0.93 3.84 -9.73
C ASN A 49 0.80 5.32 -10.13
N PHE A 50 0.40 5.62 -11.37
CA PHE A 50 0.17 6.98 -11.83
C PHE A 50 -0.96 7.67 -11.07
N VAL A 51 -2.11 7.02 -10.96
CA VAL A 51 -3.29 7.60 -10.29
C VAL A 51 -3.02 7.87 -8.81
N ILE A 52 -2.40 6.91 -8.10
CA ILE A 52 -2.05 7.08 -6.69
C ILE A 52 -1.00 8.19 -6.52
N ALA A 53 -0.01 8.28 -7.42
CA ALA A 53 0.98 9.37 -7.39
C ALA A 53 0.31 10.73 -7.57
N ASP A 54 -0.61 10.87 -8.53
CA ASP A 54 -1.36 12.10 -8.77
C ASP A 54 -2.23 12.49 -7.55
N CYS A 55 -2.91 11.52 -6.95
CA CYS A 55 -3.69 11.74 -5.73
C CYS A 55 -2.81 12.26 -4.57
N LEU A 56 -1.67 11.62 -4.33
CA LEU A 56 -0.75 11.99 -3.27
C LEU A 56 -0.10 13.36 -3.51
N TYR A 57 0.27 13.65 -4.75
CA TYR A 57 0.84 14.95 -5.13
C TYR A 57 -0.14 16.11 -4.85
N GLN A 58 -1.43 15.90 -5.13
CA GLN A 58 -2.47 16.90 -4.84
C GLN A 58 -2.79 16.99 -3.35
N GLN A 59 -2.76 15.88 -2.63
CA GLN A 59 -3.11 15.82 -1.21
C GLN A 59 -2.00 16.37 -0.29
N PHE A 60 -0.74 16.23 -0.70
CA PHE A 60 0.44 16.59 0.09
C PHE A 60 1.37 17.57 -0.66
N PRO A 61 0.95 18.83 -0.89
CA PRO A 61 1.68 19.78 -1.72
C PRO A 61 3.06 20.16 -1.16
N ASP A 62 3.26 20.05 0.14
CA ASP A 62 4.49 20.45 0.82
C ASP A 62 5.47 19.28 1.05
N GLU A 63 5.08 18.05 0.63
CA GLU A 63 5.91 16.88 0.88
C GLU A 63 6.94 16.64 -0.21
N ASN A 64 8.11 16.13 0.19
CA ASN A 64 9.19 15.81 -0.74
C ASN A 64 8.92 14.50 -1.50
N GLU A 65 9.65 14.32 -2.61
CA GLU A 65 9.55 13.15 -3.49
C GLU A 65 9.73 11.83 -2.73
N GLY A 66 10.72 11.75 -1.84
CA GLY A 66 11.02 10.53 -1.08
C GLY A 66 9.83 10.09 -0.22
N ARG A 67 9.11 11.04 0.42
CA ARG A 67 7.90 10.73 1.18
C ARG A 67 6.75 10.32 0.28
N LEU A 68 6.49 11.07 -0.79
CA LEU A 68 5.43 10.72 -1.75
C LEU A 68 5.65 9.32 -2.35
N SER A 69 6.89 8.95 -2.68
CA SER A 69 7.23 7.62 -3.18
C SER A 69 6.99 6.51 -2.15
N ARG A 70 7.29 6.74 -0.86
CA ARG A 70 6.99 5.77 0.21
C ARG A 70 5.48 5.60 0.44
N LEU A 71 4.73 6.71 0.47
CA LEU A 71 3.26 6.67 0.59
C LEU A 71 2.63 5.89 -0.58
N ARG A 72 3.07 6.16 -1.81
CA ARG A 72 2.64 5.41 -2.98
C ARG A 72 2.93 3.93 -2.83
N ALA A 73 4.19 3.56 -2.51
CA ALA A 73 4.57 2.16 -2.33
C ALA A 73 3.71 1.44 -1.26
N THR A 74 3.31 2.15 -0.21
CA THR A 74 2.41 1.58 0.82
C THR A 74 1.00 1.33 0.28
N LEU A 75 0.50 2.20 -0.60
CA LEU A 75 -0.85 2.08 -1.15
C LEU A 75 -0.94 1.05 -2.28
N VAL A 76 0.09 0.91 -3.12
CA VAL A 76 0.04 0.03 -4.29
C VAL A 76 0.61 -1.38 -4.05
N ARG A 77 1.13 -1.67 -2.86
CA ARG A 77 1.67 -2.99 -2.54
C ARG A 77 0.59 -4.06 -2.47
N GLU A 78 1.00 -5.32 -2.62
CA GLU A 78 0.15 -6.51 -2.63
C GLU A 78 -0.89 -6.50 -1.49
N GLU A 79 -0.48 -6.27 -0.24
CA GLU A 79 -1.38 -6.33 0.92
C GLU A 79 -2.52 -5.28 0.85
N SER A 80 -2.27 -4.14 0.22
CA SER A 80 -3.29 -3.10 0.03
C SER A 80 -4.29 -3.49 -1.05
N LEU A 81 -3.82 -4.12 -2.12
CA LEU A 81 -4.67 -4.60 -3.22
C LEU A 81 -5.52 -5.81 -2.81
N VAL A 82 -4.96 -6.70 -1.98
CA VAL A 82 -5.67 -7.85 -1.41
C VAL A 82 -6.89 -7.41 -0.60
N ILE A 83 -6.80 -6.31 0.16
CA ILE A 83 -7.95 -5.77 0.88
C ILE A 83 -9.08 -5.40 -0.10
N ILE A 84 -8.74 -4.72 -1.20
CA ILE A 84 -9.69 -4.35 -2.26
C ILE A 84 -10.29 -5.61 -2.91
N ALA A 85 -9.44 -6.60 -3.21
CA ALA A 85 -9.87 -7.86 -3.79
C ALA A 85 -10.87 -8.60 -2.89
N HIS A 86 -10.66 -8.60 -1.58
CA HIS A 86 -11.59 -9.20 -0.62
C HIS A 86 -12.92 -8.43 -0.53
N GLU A 87 -12.89 -7.10 -0.54
CA GLU A 87 -14.10 -6.26 -0.59
C GLU A 87 -14.95 -6.58 -1.84
N TRP A 88 -14.30 -6.85 -2.97
CA TRP A 88 -14.97 -7.26 -4.20
C TRP A 88 -15.37 -8.75 -4.22
N LYS A 89 -14.92 -9.55 -3.26
CA LYS A 89 -15.02 -11.03 -3.28
C LYS A 89 -14.43 -11.62 -4.55
N LEU A 90 -13.30 -11.09 -4.99
CA LEU A 90 -12.73 -11.35 -6.31
C LEU A 90 -12.42 -12.83 -6.56
N SER A 91 -12.06 -13.57 -5.49
CA SER A 91 -11.83 -15.02 -5.53
C SER A 91 -12.98 -15.83 -6.11
N GLU A 92 -14.23 -15.34 -6.03
CA GLU A 92 -15.42 -16.03 -6.59
C GLU A 92 -15.54 -15.89 -8.11
N PHE A 93 -14.79 -14.99 -8.73
CA PHE A 93 -14.87 -14.65 -10.14
C PHE A 93 -13.65 -15.10 -10.95
N LEU A 94 -12.57 -15.51 -10.30
CA LEU A 94 -11.34 -15.92 -10.98
C LEU A 94 -11.54 -17.16 -11.83
N ILE A 95 -10.98 -17.14 -13.04
CA ILE A 95 -11.01 -18.25 -13.99
C ILE A 95 -9.63 -18.90 -13.94
N MET A 96 -9.58 -20.16 -13.49
CA MET A 96 -8.33 -20.90 -13.25
C MET A 96 -8.36 -22.30 -13.85
N GLY A 97 -7.19 -22.81 -14.18
CA GLY A 97 -7.04 -24.22 -14.55
C GLY A 97 -7.31 -25.14 -13.36
N SER A 98 -7.76 -26.37 -13.65
CA SER A 98 -8.20 -27.32 -12.63
C SER A 98 -7.14 -27.64 -11.56
N GLY A 99 -5.87 -27.67 -11.94
CA GLY A 99 -4.76 -27.89 -11.00
C GLY A 99 -4.60 -26.75 -10.02
N GLU A 100 -4.59 -25.52 -10.52
CA GLU A 100 -4.46 -24.30 -9.73
C GLU A 100 -5.66 -24.07 -8.80
N LEU A 101 -6.86 -24.39 -9.31
CA LEU A 101 -8.08 -24.32 -8.52
C LEU A 101 -8.03 -25.30 -7.32
N LYS A 102 -7.56 -26.54 -7.54
CA LYS A 102 -7.42 -27.56 -6.49
C LYS A 102 -6.37 -27.20 -5.45
N SER A 103 -5.30 -26.51 -5.84
CA SER A 103 -4.24 -26.04 -4.93
C SER A 103 -4.62 -24.77 -4.14
N GLY A 104 -5.81 -24.23 -4.35
CA GLY A 104 -6.28 -23.03 -3.66
C GLY A 104 -5.71 -21.71 -4.19
N GLY A 105 -5.23 -21.71 -5.44
CA GLY A 105 -4.63 -20.52 -6.08
C GLY A 105 -5.51 -19.28 -6.06
N TYR A 106 -6.83 -19.43 -6.08
CA TYR A 106 -7.81 -18.35 -5.98
C TYR A 106 -7.83 -17.60 -4.64
N ARG A 107 -7.09 -18.11 -3.64
CA ARG A 107 -6.94 -17.48 -2.30
C ARG A 107 -5.56 -16.86 -2.10
N ARG A 108 -4.63 -17.02 -3.04
CA ARG A 108 -3.29 -16.45 -2.91
C ARG A 108 -3.34 -14.95 -3.06
N ASP A 109 -2.69 -14.27 -2.15
CA ASP A 109 -2.67 -12.81 -2.10
C ASP A 109 -2.12 -12.22 -3.41
N SER A 110 -1.01 -12.72 -3.94
CA SER A 110 -0.47 -12.28 -5.22
C SER A 110 -1.49 -12.43 -6.37
N THR A 111 -2.18 -13.57 -6.47
CA THR A 111 -3.18 -13.79 -7.52
C THR A 111 -4.37 -12.81 -7.42
N LEU A 112 -4.76 -12.47 -6.20
CA LEU A 112 -5.82 -11.50 -5.96
C LEU A 112 -5.39 -10.08 -6.30
N ALA A 113 -4.17 -9.69 -5.92
CA ALA A 113 -3.58 -8.39 -6.24
C ALA A 113 -3.42 -8.22 -7.76
N ASP A 114 -2.81 -9.20 -8.44
CA ASP A 114 -2.63 -9.21 -9.91
C ASP A 114 -3.96 -9.03 -10.64
N ALA A 115 -5.03 -9.67 -10.15
CA ALA A 115 -6.36 -9.55 -10.75
C ALA A 115 -6.99 -8.14 -10.53
N VAL A 116 -6.72 -7.46 -9.42
CA VAL A 116 -7.14 -6.05 -9.22
C VAL A 116 -6.46 -5.16 -10.26
N GLU A 117 -5.15 -5.29 -10.43
CA GLU A 117 -4.40 -4.53 -11.42
C GLU A 117 -4.89 -4.85 -12.84
N ALA A 118 -5.09 -6.13 -13.14
CA ALA A 118 -5.59 -6.55 -14.45
C ALA A 118 -6.98 -5.96 -14.76
N ILE A 119 -7.87 -5.81 -13.78
CA ILE A 119 -9.16 -5.13 -13.95
C ILE A 119 -8.96 -3.65 -14.30
N ILE A 120 -8.03 -2.96 -13.65
CA ILE A 120 -7.70 -1.56 -13.97
C ILE A 120 -7.21 -1.45 -15.42
N GLY A 121 -6.28 -2.33 -15.82
CA GLY A 121 -5.80 -2.40 -17.20
C GLY A 121 -6.91 -2.71 -18.21
N ALA A 122 -7.83 -3.60 -17.86
CA ALA A 122 -8.99 -3.96 -18.69
C ALA A 122 -9.94 -2.77 -18.87
N MET A 123 -10.25 -2.01 -17.82
CA MET A 123 -11.09 -0.82 -17.88
C MET A 123 -10.49 0.24 -18.80
N HIS A 124 -9.19 0.45 -18.73
CA HIS A 124 -8.48 1.36 -19.62
C HIS A 124 -8.63 0.98 -21.08
N LEU A 125 -8.41 -0.31 -21.43
CA LEU A 125 -8.55 -0.79 -22.80
C LEU A 125 -10.01 -0.85 -23.27
N ASP A 126 -10.95 -0.91 -22.35
CA ASP A 126 -12.39 -0.80 -22.64
C ASP A 126 -12.84 0.65 -22.89
N GLY A 127 -11.94 1.64 -22.70
CA GLY A 127 -12.16 3.04 -23.07
C GLY A 127 -12.52 3.99 -21.93
N VAL A 128 -12.27 3.59 -20.66
CA VAL A 128 -12.47 4.50 -19.52
C VAL A 128 -11.54 5.72 -19.65
N ALA A 129 -12.11 6.92 -19.58
CA ALA A 129 -11.34 8.15 -19.57
C ALA A 129 -10.55 8.29 -18.25
N MET A 130 -9.37 8.92 -18.30
CA MET A 130 -8.51 9.03 -17.12
C MET A 130 -9.18 9.67 -15.90
N PRO A 131 -9.99 10.74 -16.02
CA PRO A 131 -10.71 11.31 -14.87
C PRO A 131 -11.68 10.31 -14.21
N ASP A 132 -12.35 9.49 -15.00
CA ASP A 132 -13.27 8.45 -14.48
C ASP A 132 -12.49 7.32 -13.83
N MET A 133 -11.35 6.91 -14.40
CA MET A 133 -10.43 5.95 -13.80
C MET A 133 -9.94 6.41 -12.42
N GLN A 134 -9.54 7.69 -12.31
CA GLN A 134 -9.15 8.30 -11.03
C GLN A 134 -10.31 8.26 -10.02
N ALA A 135 -11.52 8.57 -10.45
CA ALA A 135 -12.70 8.53 -9.59
C ALA A 135 -13.00 7.11 -9.09
N HIS A 136 -12.87 6.09 -9.96
CA HIS A 136 -13.03 4.70 -9.56
C HIS A 136 -11.98 4.26 -8.54
N ILE A 137 -10.71 4.52 -8.80
CA ILE A 137 -9.62 4.14 -7.91
C ILE A 137 -9.75 4.85 -6.55
N ARG A 138 -10.02 6.18 -6.53
CA ARG A 138 -10.27 6.92 -5.28
C ARG A 138 -11.41 6.31 -4.46
N ARG A 139 -12.50 5.90 -5.11
CA ARG A 139 -13.64 5.26 -4.44
C ARG A 139 -13.25 3.90 -3.84
N TRP A 140 -12.49 3.08 -4.55
CA TRP A 140 -12.07 1.76 -4.07
C TRP A 140 -11.08 1.83 -2.91
N TYR A 141 -10.21 2.83 -2.91
CA TYR A 141 -9.33 3.08 -1.76
C TYR A 141 -10.06 3.69 -0.57
N GLY A 142 -11.06 4.54 -0.81
CA GLY A 142 -11.88 5.17 0.23
C GLY A 142 -11.03 5.84 1.32
N GLU A 143 -11.33 5.53 2.58
CA GLU A 143 -10.61 6.10 3.73
C GLU A 143 -9.13 5.72 3.81
N ARG A 144 -8.68 4.64 3.16
CA ARG A 144 -7.26 4.24 3.15
C ARG A 144 -6.38 5.31 2.52
N LEU A 145 -6.87 5.94 1.45
CA LEU A 145 -6.18 7.05 0.81
C LEU A 145 -6.16 8.30 1.70
N LEU A 146 -7.25 8.57 2.42
CA LEU A 146 -7.36 9.73 3.30
C LEU A 146 -6.56 9.59 4.59
N ARG A 147 -6.44 8.35 5.12
CA ARG A 147 -5.78 8.07 6.40
C ARG A 147 -4.31 7.69 6.27
N ILE A 148 -3.78 7.66 5.05
CA ILE A 148 -2.40 7.20 4.82
C ILE A 148 -1.37 8.01 5.60
N GLU A 149 -1.60 9.30 5.78
CA GLU A 149 -0.73 10.20 6.54
C GLU A 149 -0.56 9.77 8.00
N ALA A 150 -1.65 9.43 8.69
CA ALA A 150 -1.61 9.05 10.10
C ALA A 150 -0.81 7.76 10.32
N THR A 151 -0.87 6.82 9.38
CA THR A 151 -0.15 5.54 9.47
C THR A 151 1.34 5.69 9.15
N ASP A 152 1.67 6.62 8.25
CA ASP A 152 3.06 6.83 7.80
C ASP A 152 3.84 7.79 8.70
N ALA A 153 3.17 8.75 9.32
CA ALA A 153 3.82 9.70 10.23
C ALA A 153 4.58 8.99 11.37
N LEU A 154 4.03 7.91 11.91
CA LEU A 154 4.70 7.10 12.93
C LEU A 154 5.83 6.24 12.35
N LYS A 155 5.67 5.72 11.13
CA LYS A 155 6.68 4.85 10.50
C LYS A 155 7.91 5.59 9.98
N ASP A 156 7.85 6.91 9.82
CA ASP A 156 8.90 7.71 9.21
C ASP A 156 9.58 8.71 10.18
N ALA A 157 9.17 8.74 11.44
CA ALA A 157 9.70 9.67 12.43
C ALA A 157 11.24 9.60 12.56
N LYS A 158 11.81 8.38 12.51
CA LYS A 158 13.27 8.19 12.52
C LYS A 158 13.96 8.86 11.34
N SER A 159 13.44 8.67 10.14
CA SER A 159 14.02 9.25 8.90
C SER A 159 13.89 10.77 8.92
N ARG A 160 12.75 11.30 9.31
CA ARG A 160 12.52 12.74 9.44
C ARG A 160 13.46 13.38 10.44
N LEU A 161 13.63 12.79 11.62
CA LEU A 161 14.56 13.25 12.64
C LEU A 161 16.00 13.21 12.11
N GLN A 162 16.38 12.14 11.45
CA GLN A 162 17.71 11.99 10.84
C GLN A 162 17.95 13.06 9.77
N GLU A 163 17.03 13.26 8.83
CA GLU A 163 17.11 14.28 7.77
C GLU A 163 17.20 15.70 8.36
N PHE A 164 16.39 15.98 9.38
CA PHE A 164 16.40 17.26 10.09
C PHE A 164 17.77 17.56 10.71
N LEU A 165 18.37 16.57 11.38
CA LEU A 165 19.66 16.71 12.03
C LEU A 165 20.80 16.80 10.99
N GLN A 166 20.76 15.97 9.93
CA GLN A 166 21.74 16.02 8.85
C GLN A 166 21.72 17.36 8.11
N GLY A 167 20.55 17.89 7.80
CA GLY A 167 20.39 19.19 7.14
C GLY A 167 21.02 20.35 7.95
N ARG A 168 21.15 20.16 9.26
CA ARG A 168 21.77 21.11 10.19
C ARG A 168 23.20 20.74 10.60
N LYS A 169 23.75 19.68 10.01
CA LYS A 169 25.09 19.13 10.33
C LYS A 169 25.25 18.78 11.82
N LEU A 170 24.18 18.30 12.44
CA LEU A 170 24.16 17.86 13.83
C LEU A 170 24.42 16.35 13.93
N ALA A 171 24.81 15.89 15.13
CA ALA A 171 24.98 14.47 15.42
C ALA A 171 23.65 13.71 15.25
N LEU A 172 23.73 12.52 14.70
CA LEU A 172 22.56 11.64 14.51
C LEU A 172 22.06 11.12 15.87
N PRO A 173 20.77 10.76 15.96
CA PRO A 173 20.21 10.22 17.18
C PRO A 173 20.74 8.81 17.43
N THR A 174 20.92 8.47 18.70
CA THR A 174 21.20 7.08 19.13
C THR A 174 19.97 6.47 19.77
N TYR A 175 19.77 5.15 19.55
CA TYR A 175 18.62 4.43 20.07
C TYR A 175 19.09 3.29 20.97
N GLU A 176 18.65 3.32 22.22
CA GLU A 176 18.98 2.32 23.24
C GLU A 176 17.74 1.50 23.59
N LEU A 177 17.86 0.18 23.57
CA LEU A 177 16.83 -0.72 24.08
C LEU A 177 16.84 -0.65 25.61
N VAL A 178 15.75 -0.16 26.21
CA VAL A 178 15.62 -0.04 27.67
C VAL A 178 15.12 -1.34 28.26
N SER A 179 14.07 -1.92 27.69
CA SER A 179 13.47 -3.15 28.18
C SER A 179 12.74 -3.92 27.06
N VAL A 180 12.61 -5.24 27.27
CA VAL A 180 11.70 -6.11 26.50
C VAL A 180 10.89 -6.89 27.52
N THR A 181 9.57 -6.79 27.43
CA THR A 181 8.63 -7.46 28.34
C THR A 181 7.64 -8.30 27.54
N GLY A 182 6.98 -9.27 28.18
CA GLY A 182 6.03 -10.18 27.51
C GLY A 182 6.66 -11.48 27.00
N GLU A 183 5.80 -12.44 26.65
CA GLU A 183 6.22 -13.71 26.08
C GLU A 183 6.61 -13.61 24.61
N ALA A 184 7.27 -14.62 24.04
CA ALA A 184 7.87 -14.57 22.70
C ALA A 184 6.92 -14.16 21.57
N HIS A 185 5.62 -14.34 21.73
CA HIS A 185 4.57 -13.98 20.75
C HIS A 185 3.83 -12.66 21.06
N GLU A 186 4.10 -12.04 22.24
CA GLU A 186 3.49 -10.78 22.69
C GLU A 186 4.55 -9.85 23.32
N GLN A 187 5.69 -9.70 22.67
CA GLN A 187 6.76 -8.85 23.18
C GLN A 187 6.41 -7.37 23.07
N HIS A 188 6.73 -6.64 24.14
CA HIS A 188 6.70 -5.18 24.18
C HIS A 188 8.13 -4.64 24.36
N PHE A 189 8.51 -3.76 23.46
CA PHE A 189 9.82 -3.12 23.43
C PHE A 189 9.71 -1.71 23.93
N GLN A 190 10.61 -1.30 24.82
CA GLN A 190 10.79 0.09 25.23
C GLN A 190 12.15 0.57 24.75
N VAL A 191 12.18 1.67 24.02
CA VAL A 191 13.38 2.23 23.42
C VAL A 191 13.52 3.70 23.81
N ARG A 192 14.75 4.11 24.08
CA ARG A 192 15.12 5.50 24.34
C ARG A 192 15.86 6.06 23.12
N CYS A 193 15.44 7.26 22.68
CA CYS A 193 16.13 8.05 21.69
C CYS A 193 16.91 9.16 22.39
N LEU A 194 18.19 9.30 22.07
CA LEU A 194 19.07 10.30 22.64
C LEU A 194 19.58 11.24 21.54
N LEU A 195 19.37 12.53 21.74
CA LEU A 195 19.97 13.59 20.92
C LEU A 195 21.04 14.30 21.74
N ALA A 196 22.21 14.45 21.15
CA ALA A 196 23.30 15.20 21.76
C ALA A 196 22.97 16.70 21.89
N ALA A 197 23.51 17.33 22.91
CA ALA A 197 23.41 18.76 23.12
C ALA A 197 23.86 19.54 21.86
N SER A 198 23.06 20.51 21.46
CA SER A 198 23.31 21.34 20.28
C SER A 198 22.61 22.70 20.41
N ALA A 199 22.89 23.63 19.52
CA ALA A 199 22.18 24.90 19.47
C ALA A 199 20.65 24.73 19.25
N VAL A 200 20.24 23.71 18.51
CA VAL A 200 18.82 23.39 18.26
C VAL A 200 18.13 22.83 19.50
N THR A 201 18.85 22.08 20.34
CA THR A 201 18.33 21.50 21.58
C THR A 201 18.51 22.44 22.81
N GLY A 202 18.88 23.69 22.57
CA GLY A 202 19.18 24.65 23.66
C GLY A 202 20.39 24.25 24.49
N ASN A 203 21.38 23.59 23.88
CA ASN A 203 22.59 23.06 24.52
C ASN A 203 22.33 22.03 25.64
N LYS A 204 21.23 21.29 25.53
CA LYS A 204 20.87 20.17 26.41
C LYS A 204 20.73 18.89 25.62
N ASN A 205 21.04 17.77 26.25
CA ASN A 205 20.65 16.47 25.68
C ASN A 205 19.13 16.32 25.74
N ILE A 206 18.53 15.88 24.64
CA ILE A 206 17.13 15.48 24.61
C ILE A 206 17.06 13.95 24.72
N ILE A 207 16.22 13.48 25.62
CA ILE A 207 15.96 12.05 25.81
C ILE A 207 14.46 11.86 25.70
N THR A 208 14.04 11.01 24.77
CA THR A 208 12.64 10.62 24.59
C THR A 208 12.51 9.11 24.63
N GLU A 209 11.33 8.61 24.96
CA GLU A 209 11.05 7.19 25.05
C GLU A 209 9.89 6.82 24.13
N GLY A 210 9.90 5.59 23.64
CA GLY A 210 8.84 5.02 22.81
C GLY A 210 8.69 3.55 23.09
N GLU A 211 7.47 3.07 22.93
CA GLU A 211 7.08 1.68 23.16
C GLU A 211 6.46 1.07 21.91
N GLY A 212 6.50 -0.25 21.78
CA GLY A 212 5.86 -0.92 20.65
C GLY A 212 6.01 -2.43 20.67
N VAL A 213 5.17 -3.08 19.91
CA VAL A 213 5.17 -4.56 19.72
C VAL A 213 6.38 -5.07 18.93
N THR A 214 7.17 -4.17 18.37
CA THR A 214 8.48 -4.46 17.77
C THR A 214 9.46 -3.34 18.14
N ARG A 215 10.74 -3.67 18.20
CA ARG A 215 11.80 -2.68 18.42
C ARG A 215 11.71 -1.50 17.44
N ARG A 216 11.39 -1.78 16.17
CA ARG A 216 11.23 -0.76 15.13
C ARG A 216 10.09 0.23 15.44
N VAL A 217 8.96 -0.25 15.91
CA VAL A 217 7.82 0.60 16.30
C VAL A 217 8.21 1.48 17.50
N ALA A 218 8.85 0.91 18.51
CA ALA A 218 9.31 1.66 19.68
C ALA A 218 10.34 2.75 19.30
N GLU A 219 11.29 2.45 18.42
CA GLU A 219 12.26 3.43 17.91
C GLU A 219 11.58 4.58 17.13
N GLN A 220 10.53 4.29 16.34
CA GLN A 220 9.76 5.31 15.61
C GLN A 220 8.99 6.22 16.58
N GLN A 221 8.37 5.65 17.62
CA GLN A 221 7.68 6.46 18.64
C GLN A 221 8.65 7.34 19.42
N ALA A 222 9.79 6.80 19.84
CA ALA A 222 10.82 7.58 20.52
C ALA A 222 11.34 8.75 19.65
N ALA A 223 11.50 8.51 18.34
CA ALA A 223 11.91 9.54 17.39
C ALA A 223 10.83 10.60 17.16
N ALA A 224 9.54 10.22 17.18
CA ALA A 224 8.42 11.15 17.01
C ALA A 224 8.26 12.11 18.19
N ALA A 225 8.68 11.66 19.38
CA ALA A 225 8.66 12.47 20.61
C ALA A 225 9.89 13.40 20.77
N ALA A 226 10.91 13.20 19.93
CA ALA A 226 12.17 13.95 19.99
C ALA A 226 12.14 15.22 19.15
#